data_9d98b3355aae4eea1f41f12fb66d8416
#
_entry.id   9d98b3355aae4eea1f41f12fb66d8416
#
_cell.length_a   1.000
_cell.length_b   1.000
_cell.length_c   1.000
_cell.angle_alpha   90.00
_cell.angle_beta   90.00
_cell.angle_gamma   90.00
#
_symmetry.space_group_name_H-M   'P 1'
#
loop_
_entity.id
_entity.type
_entity.pdbx_description
1 polymer ?
#
loop_
_entity_poly.entity_id
_entity_poly.type
_entity_poly.pdbx_seq_one_letter_code
_entity_poly.pdbx_strand_id
1 'polypeptide(L)'
;MPSPSQNTTIYAAPVMRKLAEIVPDLPPSLRKVADFILRHPLRAATLTIEDMAHETLTSPAAVNRLAKAMNLGGYTGMKAELLATLQQVVSPVDKLRNELAHRPDGAFGLHEQIQSASSNLATAASNNHPDTFETFVTHLIKARRIYILGFGNSVYFAGFAASTLTPFCPDAIAISMEGGNENAAYRLAAITDQDVLLAISLPRYSIDTLQLSRFASERNATVLAITDSPASPLASIARHVLFAAADHPVMTSSSIAVLALIEGL
;
A
#
# COMPACT_ATOMS: atom_id res chain seq x y z
N MET A 1 -23.91 1.79 20.69
CA MET A 1 -22.48 1.77 20.36
C MET A 1 -22.37 1.41 18.89
N PRO A 2 -21.96 2.29 18.00
CA PRO A 2 -21.74 1.93 16.61
C PRO A 2 -20.51 1.03 16.53
N SER A 3 -20.63 -0.10 15.83
CA SER A 3 -19.51 -0.97 15.49
C SER A 3 -18.47 -0.19 14.67
N PRO A 4 -17.17 -0.38 14.90
CA PRO A 4 -16.15 0.29 14.09
C PRO A 4 -16.33 -0.13 12.63
N SER A 5 -16.46 0.84 11.75
CA SER A 5 -16.47 0.64 10.30
C SER A 5 -15.19 -0.09 9.91
N GLN A 6 -15.33 -1.34 9.45
CA GLN A 6 -14.21 -2.15 8.98
C GLN A 6 -13.75 -1.56 7.64
N ASN A 7 -12.85 -0.62 7.69
CA ASN A 7 -12.15 -0.11 6.53
C ASN A 7 -11.21 -1.19 6.01
N THR A 8 -11.70 -1.92 5.03
CA THR A 8 -11.00 -3.06 4.49
C THR A 8 -10.07 -2.60 3.38
N THR A 9 -8.81 -2.35 3.69
CA THR A 9 -7.77 -2.43 2.66
C THR A 9 -7.79 -3.86 2.09
N ILE A 10 -7.34 -4.05 0.85
CA ILE A 10 -7.32 -5.40 0.23
C ILE A 10 -6.61 -6.43 1.13
N TYR A 11 -5.58 -6.01 1.88
CA TYR A 11 -4.82 -6.85 2.81
C TYR A 11 -5.49 -7.01 4.19
N ALA A 12 -6.38 -6.09 4.55
CA ALA A 12 -7.22 -6.19 5.75
C ALA A 12 -8.47 -7.04 5.49
N ALA A 13 -8.74 -7.42 4.24
CA ALA A 13 -9.84 -8.33 3.92
C ALA A 13 -9.68 -9.68 4.62
N PRO A 14 -10.78 -10.29 5.09
CA PRO A 14 -10.73 -11.55 5.82
C PRO A 14 -9.97 -12.64 5.08
N VAL A 15 -10.16 -12.77 3.77
CA VAL A 15 -9.47 -13.77 2.94
C VAL A 15 -7.96 -13.52 2.87
N MET A 16 -7.52 -12.27 2.81
CA MET A 16 -6.10 -11.92 2.75
C MET A 16 -5.41 -12.10 4.10
N ARG A 17 -6.06 -11.71 5.20
CA ARG A 17 -5.58 -11.98 6.57
C ARG A 17 -5.43 -13.47 6.83
N LYS A 18 -6.49 -14.24 6.54
CA LYS A 18 -6.46 -15.69 6.70
C LYS A 18 -5.35 -16.34 5.88
N LEU A 19 -5.13 -15.85 4.65
CA LEU A 19 -4.03 -16.32 3.80
C LEU A 19 -2.67 -16.03 4.45
N ALA A 20 -2.45 -14.80 4.92
CA ALA A 20 -1.20 -14.41 5.58
C ALA A 20 -0.91 -15.22 6.85
N GLU A 21 -1.94 -15.52 7.64
CA GLU A 21 -1.83 -16.33 8.86
C GLU A 21 -1.36 -17.76 8.60
N ILE A 22 -1.82 -18.39 7.51
CA ILE A 22 -1.50 -19.79 7.24
C ILE A 22 -0.20 -19.99 6.45
N VAL A 23 0.36 -18.93 5.80
CA VAL A 23 1.57 -19.02 4.95
C VAL A 23 2.75 -19.71 5.64
N PRO A 24 3.08 -19.42 6.93
CA PRO A 24 4.22 -20.04 7.59
C PRO A 24 4.15 -21.57 7.64
N ASP A 25 2.94 -22.13 7.72
CA ASP A 25 2.69 -23.57 7.90
C ASP A 25 2.43 -24.30 6.58
N LEU A 26 2.42 -23.60 5.44
CA LEU A 26 2.13 -24.19 4.15
C LEU A 26 3.32 -24.97 3.57
N PRO A 27 3.05 -26.12 2.92
CA PRO A 27 4.03 -26.79 2.07
C PRO A 27 4.58 -25.88 0.95
N PRO A 28 5.81 -26.09 0.48
CA PRO A 28 6.47 -25.20 -0.48
C PRO A 28 5.65 -24.87 -1.73
N SER A 29 4.93 -25.84 -2.30
CA SER A 29 4.10 -25.63 -3.50
C SER A 29 2.88 -24.76 -3.23
N LEU A 30 2.24 -24.89 -2.05
CA LEU A 30 1.10 -24.07 -1.64
C LEU A 30 1.57 -22.66 -1.27
N ARG A 31 2.73 -22.56 -0.61
CA ARG A 31 3.33 -21.27 -0.24
C ARG A 31 3.60 -20.41 -1.46
N LYS A 32 4.11 -20.97 -2.57
CA LYS A 32 4.29 -20.22 -3.83
C LYS A 32 3.00 -19.58 -4.34
N VAL A 33 1.88 -20.32 -4.28
CA VAL A 33 0.57 -19.82 -4.70
C VAL A 33 0.09 -18.73 -3.73
N ALA A 34 0.23 -18.95 -2.42
CA ALA A 34 -0.15 -17.98 -1.39
C ALA A 34 0.64 -16.67 -1.52
N ASP A 35 1.96 -16.76 -1.70
CA ASP A 35 2.85 -15.61 -1.91
C ASP A 35 2.47 -14.82 -3.18
N PHE A 36 2.09 -15.51 -4.24
CA PHE A 36 1.62 -14.86 -5.47
C PHE A 36 0.31 -14.09 -5.21
N ILE A 37 -0.67 -14.71 -4.54
CA ILE A 37 -1.94 -14.06 -4.20
C ILE A 37 -1.70 -12.84 -3.31
N LEU A 38 -0.85 -12.95 -2.30
CA LEU A 38 -0.50 -11.85 -1.40
C LEU A 38 0.20 -10.70 -2.13
N ARG A 39 1.05 -10.99 -3.10
CA ARG A 39 1.76 -9.96 -3.89
C ARG A 39 0.90 -9.34 -4.99
N HIS A 40 0.00 -10.13 -5.57
CA HIS A 40 -0.78 -9.76 -6.77
C HIS A 40 -2.27 -10.07 -6.64
N PRO A 41 -2.96 -9.59 -5.59
CA PRO A 41 -4.34 -9.99 -5.31
C PRO A 41 -5.31 -9.66 -6.44
N LEU A 42 -5.14 -8.51 -7.11
CA LEU A 42 -5.96 -8.11 -8.25
C LEU A 42 -5.81 -9.09 -9.42
N ARG A 43 -4.57 -9.45 -9.73
CA ARG A 43 -4.26 -10.40 -10.81
C ARG A 43 -4.75 -11.79 -10.43
N ALA A 44 -4.50 -12.24 -9.21
CA ALA A 44 -4.94 -13.53 -8.72
C ALA A 44 -6.45 -13.75 -8.84
N ALA A 45 -7.25 -12.74 -8.59
CA ALA A 45 -8.71 -12.83 -8.70
C ALA A 45 -9.23 -12.94 -10.14
N THR A 46 -8.45 -12.53 -11.14
CA THR A 46 -8.86 -12.57 -12.56
C THR A 46 -8.37 -13.81 -13.30
N LEU A 47 -7.31 -14.48 -12.82
CA LEU A 47 -6.75 -15.66 -13.47
C LEU A 47 -7.71 -16.86 -13.48
N THR A 48 -7.44 -17.83 -14.34
CA THR A 48 -7.98 -19.18 -14.26
C THR A 48 -7.11 -20.02 -13.32
N ILE A 49 -7.56 -21.23 -12.94
CA ILE A 49 -6.76 -22.10 -12.09
C ILE A 49 -5.47 -22.57 -12.83
N GLU A 50 -5.57 -22.75 -14.14
CA GLU A 50 -4.47 -23.10 -15.03
C GLU A 50 -3.44 -21.97 -15.11
N ASP A 51 -3.90 -20.74 -15.32
CA ASP A 51 -3.05 -19.56 -15.37
C ASP A 51 -2.37 -19.30 -14.03
N MET A 52 -3.11 -19.44 -12.92
CA MET A 52 -2.54 -19.33 -11.57
C MET A 52 -1.45 -20.37 -11.34
N ALA A 53 -1.67 -21.61 -11.74
CA ALA A 53 -0.70 -22.69 -11.63
C ALA A 53 0.56 -22.40 -12.47
N HIS A 54 0.39 -21.88 -13.67
CA HIS A 54 1.48 -21.47 -14.56
C HIS A 54 2.30 -20.32 -13.95
N GLU A 55 1.65 -19.24 -13.51
CA GLU A 55 2.30 -18.06 -12.89
C GLU A 55 3.10 -18.42 -11.64
N THR A 56 2.62 -19.41 -10.88
CA THR A 56 3.26 -19.81 -9.62
C THR A 56 4.24 -20.98 -9.77
N LEU A 57 4.41 -21.48 -10.98
CA LEU A 57 5.20 -22.69 -11.28
C LEU A 57 4.79 -23.87 -10.37
N THR A 58 3.48 -24.09 -10.30
CA THR A 58 2.85 -25.19 -9.54
C THR A 58 1.85 -25.96 -10.39
N SER A 59 1.01 -26.80 -9.79
CA SER A 59 -0.06 -27.50 -10.48
C SER A 59 -1.44 -26.94 -10.11
N PRO A 60 -2.47 -27.08 -10.98
CA PRO A 60 -3.84 -26.74 -10.63
C PRO A 60 -4.33 -27.43 -9.35
N ALA A 61 -3.85 -28.65 -9.11
CA ALA A 61 -4.13 -29.39 -7.87
C ALA A 61 -3.53 -28.70 -6.63
N ALA A 62 -2.36 -28.07 -6.73
CA ALA A 62 -1.76 -27.29 -5.64
C ALA A 62 -2.58 -26.04 -5.34
N VAL A 63 -3.00 -25.32 -6.38
CA VAL A 63 -3.89 -24.14 -6.25
C VAL A 63 -5.20 -24.52 -5.55
N ASN A 64 -5.83 -25.62 -5.98
CA ASN A 64 -7.07 -26.07 -5.37
C ASN A 64 -6.90 -26.55 -3.91
N ARG A 65 -5.75 -27.16 -3.58
CA ARG A 65 -5.42 -27.55 -2.19
C ARG A 65 -5.23 -26.35 -1.29
N LEU A 66 -4.61 -25.25 -1.79
CA LEU A 66 -4.51 -24.01 -1.01
C LEU A 66 -5.91 -23.47 -0.68
N ALA A 67 -6.81 -23.40 -1.66
CA ALA A 67 -8.19 -22.95 -1.45
C ALA A 67 -8.92 -23.81 -0.40
N LYS A 68 -8.70 -25.12 -0.40
CA LYS A 68 -9.25 -26.02 0.62
C LYS A 68 -8.63 -25.79 2.01
N ALA A 69 -7.30 -25.56 2.08
CA ALA A 69 -6.63 -25.22 3.33
C ALA A 69 -7.16 -23.90 3.94
N MET A 70 -7.62 -22.98 3.08
CA MET A 70 -8.33 -21.77 3.49
C MET A 70 -9.79 -21.98 3.85
N ASN A 71 -10.32 -23.21 3.85
CA ASN A 71 -11.73 -23.54 4.04
C ASN A 71 -12.70 -22.84 3.06
N LEU A 72 -12.27 -22.62 1.82
CA LEU A 72 -13.06 -21.96 0.77
C LEU A 72 -13.67 -22.94 -0.24
N GLY A 73 -13.73 -24.24 0.11
CA GLY A 73 -14.33 -25.29 -0.72
C GLY A 73 -13.53 -25.70 -1.95
N GLY A 74 -12.69 -24.83 -2.49
CA GLY A 74 -11.86 -25.02 -3.66
C GLY A 74 -11.56 -23.70 -4.39
N TYR A 75 -10.93 -23.80 -5.57
CA TYR A 75 -10.49 -22.63 -6.32
C TYR A 75 -11.63 -21.65 -6.66
N THR A 76 -12.79 -22.16 -7.04
CA THR A 76 -13.96 -21.32 -7.36
C THR A 76 -14.40 -20.46 -6.17
N GLY A 77 -14.45 -21.05 -4.96
CA GLY A 77 -14.74 -20.30 -3.74
C GLY A 77 -13.66 -19.28 -3.39
N MET A 78 -12.39 -19.66 -3.49
CA MET A 78 -11.28 -18.72 -3.28
C MET A 78 -11.32 -17.55 -4.27
N LYS A 79 -11.58 -17.83 -5.55
CA LYS A 79 -11.71 -16.79 -6.58
C LYS A 79 -12.90 -15.86 -6.31
N ALA A 80 -14.04 -16.41 -5.88
CA ALA A 80 -15.21 -15.61 -5.52
C ALA A 80 -14.92 -14.66 -4.35
N GLU A 81 -14.24 -15.12 -3.30
CA GLU A 81 -13.84 -14.30 -2.17
C GLU A 81 -12.82 -13.22 -2.56
N LEU A 82 -11.85 -13.55 -3.41
CA LEU A 82 -10.90 -12.57 -3.94
C LEU A 82 -11.62 -11.52 -4.79
N LEU A 83 -12.55 -11.92 -5.67
CA LEU A 83 -13.36 -11.01 -6.49
C LEU A 83 -14.25 -10.11 -5.63
N ALA A 84 -14.93 -10.67 -4.62
CA ALA A 84 -15.75 -9.89 -3.68
C ALA A 84 -14.91 -8.83 -2.94
N THR A 85 -13.71 -9.22 -2.51
CA THR A 85 -12.73 -8.30 -1.92
C THR A 85 -12.35 -7.19 -2.89
N LEU A 86 -12.12 -7.52 -4.17
CA LEU A 86 -11.81 -6.53 -5.20
C LEU A 86 -12.96 -5.57 -5.47
N GLN A 87 -14.19 -6.07 -5.57
CA GLN A 87 -15.35 -5.23 -5.79
C GLN A 87 -15.50 -4.18 -4.68
N GLN A 88 -15.26 -4.56 -3.44
CA GLN A 88 -15.25 -3.63 -2.32
C GLN A 88 -14.13 -2.57 -2.39
N VAL A 89 -12.98 -2.91 -2.99
CA VAL A 89 -11.81 -2.04 -3.08
C VAL A 89 -11.80 -1.21 -4.38
N VAL A 90 -12.38 -1.74 -5.47
CA VAL A 90 -12.25 -1.17 -6.82
C VAL A 90 -13.31 -0.11 -7.11
N SER A 91 -14.49 -0.17 -6.47
CA SER A 91 -15.57 0.79 -6.76
C SER A 91 -15.88 1.69 -5.55
N PRO A 92 -15.33 2.92 -5.50
CA PRO A 92 -15.77 3.93 -4.55
C PRO A 92 -17.28 4.21 -4.65
N VAL A 93 -17.85 4.05 -5.85
CA VAL A 93 -19.29 4.24 -6.09
C VAL A 93 -20.11 3.17 -5.39
N ASP A 94 -19.68 1.89 -5.44
CA ASP A 94 -20.40 0.81 -4.76
C ASP A 94 -20.23 0.89 -3.24
N LYS A 95 -19.05 1.30 -2.76
CA LYS A 95 -18.85 1.64 -1.34
C LYS A 95 -19.81 2.75 -0.91
N LEU A 96 -19.87 3.84 -1.66
CA LEU A 96 -20.78 4.95 -1.37
C LEU A 96 -22.24 4.48 -1.37
N ARG A 97 -22.64 3.69 -2.36
CA ARG A 97 -24.01 3.13 -2.44
C ARG A 97 -24.34 2.27 -1.23
N ASN A 98 -23.44 1.40 -0.82
CA ASN A 98 -23.61 0.54 0.34
C ASN A 98 -23.68 1.36 1.64
N GLU A 99 -22.81 2.35 1.80
CA GLU A 99 -22.84 3.25 2.94
C GLU A 99 -24.16 4.03 3.04
N LEU A 100 -24.64 4.57 1.91
CA LEU A 100 -25.92 5.29 1.86
C LEU A 100 -27.12 4.36 2.13
N ALA A 101 -27.07 3.11 1.68
CA ALA A 101 -28.15 2.14 1.91
C ALA A 101 -28.29 1.75 3.38
N HIS A 102 -27.24 1.86 4.20
CA HIS A 102 -27.26 1.55 5.63
C HIS A 102 -27.54 2.78 6.50
N ARG A 103 -27.77 3.97 5.92
CA ARG A 103 -28.04 5.22 6.64
C ARG A 103 -29.52 5.59 6.55
N PRO A 104 -30.22 5.81 7.68
CA PRO A 104 -31.64 6.18 7.70
C PRO A 104 -31.91 7.47 6.93
N ASP A 105 -30.97 8.42 6.94
CA ASP A 105 -31.15 9.78 6.39
C ASP A 105 -30.43 9.98 5.03
N GLY A 106 -29.77 8.96 4.49
CA GLY A 106 -29.12 8.98 3.16
C GLY A 106 -28.02 10.02 2.96
N ALA A 107 -27.58 10.71 4.02
CA ALA A 107 -26.62 11.80 3.93
C ALA A 107 -25.25 11.42 4.51
N PHE A 108 -24.19 11.78 3.78
CA PHE A 108 -22.81 11.77 4.28
C PHE A 108 -22.56 13.10 5.01
N GLY A 109 -22.47 13.05 6.35
CA GLY A 109 -22.25 14.25 7.16
C GLY A 109 -20.80 14.73 7.11
N LEU A 110 -20.58 16.03 6.91
CA LEU A 110 -19.26 16.67 7.00
C LEU A 110 -18.57 16.34 8.34
N HIS A 111 -19.35 16.32 9.43
CA HIS A 111 -18.84 16.02 10.77
C HIS A 111 -18.21 14.62 10.85
N GLU A 112 -18.85 13.60 10.26
CA GLU A 112 -18.32 12.22 10.23
C GLU A 112 -17.03 12.13 9.40
N GLN A 113 -16.96 12.87 8.30
CA GLN A 113 -15.74 12.91 7.48
C GLN A 113 -14.58 13.56 8.26
N ILE A 114 -14.84 14.63 8.99
CA ILE A 114 -13.84 15.27 9.85
C ILE A 114 -13.44 14.34 10.99
N GLN A 115 -14.36 13.61 11.61
CA GLN A 115 -14.06 12.65 12.65
C GLN A 115 -13.18 11.50 12.11
N SER A 116 -13.49 10.96 10.94
CA SER A 116 -12.67 9.93 10.28
C SER A 116 -11.26 10.44 10.00
N ALA A 117 -11.14 11.66 9.47
CA ALA A 117 -9.86 12.31 9.23
C ALA A 117 -9.06 12.51 10.53
N SER A 118 -9.72 12.97 11.59
CA SER A 118 -9.12 13.15 12.92
C SER A 118 -8.63 11.83 13.53
N SER A 119 -9.39 10.75 13.33
CA SER A 119 -8.98 9.41 13.76
C SER A 119 -7.72 8.94 13.04
N ASN A 120 -7.60 9.18 11.72
CA ASN A 120 -6.40 8.86 10.98
C ASN A 120 -5.18 9.64 11.47
N LEU A 121 -5.34 10.93 11.78
CA LEU A 121 -4.26 11.75 12.35
C LEU A 121 -3.84 11.25 13.73
N ALA A 122 -4.78 10.95 14.61
CA ALA A 122 -4.49 10.41 15.95
C ALA A 122 -3.76 9.05 15.85
N THR A 123 -4.21 8.18 14.94
CA THR A 123 -3.57 6.89 14.68
C THR A 123 -2.16 7.06 14.11
N ALA A 124 -1.96 7.99 13.19
CA ALA A 124 -0.62 8.29 12.68
C ALA A 124 0.30 8.82 13.80
N ALA A 125 -0.21 9.71 14.65
CA ALA A 125 0.56 10.23 15.79
C ALA A 125 0.98 9.12 16.78
N SER A 126 0.11 8.13 17.03
CA SER A 126 0.40 7.02 17.95
C SER A 126 1.31 5.95 17.35
N ASN A 127 1.28 5.75 16.02
CA ASN A 127 2.03 4.70 15.35
C ASN A 127 3.45 5.12 14.95
N ASN A 128 3.78 6.40 15.06
CA ASN A 128 5.10 6.92 14.71
C ASN A 128 5.82 7.43 15.96
N HIS A 129 6.88 6.71 16.35
CA HIS A 129 7.70 7.15 17.48
C HIS A 129 8.50 8.43 17.12
N PRO A 130 8.62 9.42 18.03
CA PRO A 130 9.39 10.64 17.77
C PRO A 130 10.81 10.40 17.25
N ASP A 131 11.54 9.45 17.85
CA ASP A 131 12.91 9.12 17.43
C ASP A 131 12.98 8.61 15.98
N THR A 132 11.95 7.87 15.54
CA THR A 132 11.85 7.40 14.14
C THR A 132 11.65 8.59 13.20
N PHE A 133 10.81 9.53 13.61
CA PHE A 133 10.57 10.75 12.84
C PHE A 133 11.83 11.63 12.76
N GLU A 134 12.53 11.86 13.86
CA GLU A 134 13.80 12.59 13.88
C GLU A 134 14.88 11.92 13.02
N THR A 135 14.96 10.59 13.08
CA THR A 135 15.87 9.81 12.22
C THR A 135 15.54 10.00 10.75
N PHE A 136 14.25 10.00 10.41
CA PHE A 136 13.75 10.20 9.06
C PHE A 136 14.16 11.58 8.54
N VAL A 137 13.91 12.64 9.30
CA VAL A 137 14.31 14.02 8.98
C VAL A 137 15.85 14.13 8.84
N THR A 138 16.60 13.49 9.75
CA THR A 138 18.07 13.49 9.70
C THR A 138 18.61 12.90 8.39
N HIS A 139 17.99 11.83 7.89
CA HIS A 139 18.39 11.26 6.59
C HIS A 139 18.08 12.20 5.44
N LEU A 140 16.94 12.90 5.44
CA LEU A 140 16.58 13.87 4.41
C LEU A 140 17.56 15.05 4.37
N ILE A 141 17.91 15.62 5.52
CA ILE A 141 18.84 16.77 5.62
C ILE A 141 20.25 16.39 5.15
N LYS A 142 20.71 15.18 5.43
CA LYS A 142 22.05 14.70 5.07
C LYS A 142 22.17 14.19 3.63
N ALA A 143 21.06 13.99 2.94
CA ALA A 143 21.08 13.46 1.59
C ALA A 143 21.71 14.44 0.60
N ARG A 144 22.54 13.91 -0.29
CA ARG A 144 23.04 14.66 -1.46
C ARG A 144 21.85 15.04 -2.36
N ARG A 145 20.92 14.11 -2.59
CA ARG A 145 19.69 14.28 -3.35
C ARG A 145 18.57 13.45 -2.76
N ILE A 146 17.35 13.97 -2.81
CA ILE A 146 16.14 13.27 -2.40
C ILE A 146 15.32 12.96 -3.65
N TYR A 147 15.22 11.67 -3.98
CA TYR A 147 14.29 11.18 -4.98
C TYR A 147 12.96 10.85 -4.29
N ILE A 148 11.86 11.41 -4.78
CA ILE A 148 10.54 11.20 -4.20
C ILE A 148 9.70 10.42 -5.19
N LEU A 149 9.22 9.24 -4.77
CA LEU A 149 8.56 8.26 -5.61
C LEU A 149 7.15 7.95 -5.09
N GLY A 150 6.17 7.99 -5.98
CA GLY A 150 4.82 7.51 -5.75
C GLY A 150 4.07 7.36 -7.05
N PHE A 151 3.37 6.25 -7.26
CA PHE A 151 2.53 6.01 -8.43
C PHE A 151 1.04 5.97 -8.08
N GLY A 152 0.19 6.04 -9.10
CA GLY A 152 -1.24 6.21 -8.91
C GLY A 152 -1.55 7.51 -8.16
N ASN A 153 -2.42 7.48 -7.14
CA ASN A 153 -2.71 8.67 -6.34
C ASN A 153 -1.49 9.18 -5.54
N SER A 154 -0.52 8.31 -5.24
CA SER A 154 0.68 8.72 -4.51
C SER A 154 1.60 9.63 -5.31
N VAL A 155 1.40 9.78 -6.62
CA VAL A 155 2.15 10.74 -7.46
C VAL A 155 1.91 12.18 -6.99
N TYR A 156 0.69 12.49 -6.54
CA TYR A 156 0.36 13.83 -6.03
C TYR A 156 1.03 14.11 -4.69
N PHE A 157 1.17 13.10 -3.84
CA PHE A 157 1.92 13.21 -2.58
C PHE A 157 3.42 13.37 -2.83
N ALA A 158 3.96 12.67 -3.82
CA ALA A 158 5.36 12.83 -4.22
C ALA A 158 5.64 14.25 -4.74
N GLY A 159 4.75 14.80 -5.56
CA GLY A 159 4.83 16.17 -6.03
C GLY A 159 4.71 17.20 -4.91
N PHE A 160 3.77 16.99 -3.99
CA PHE A 160 3.59 17.85 -2.82
C PHE A 160 4.83 17.81 -1.92
N ALA A 161 5.37 16.63 -1.61
CA ALA A 161 6.57 16.48 -0.82
C ALA A 161 7.79 17.16 -1.48
N ALA A 162 7.95 17.03 -2.81
CA ALA A 162 9.01 17.72 -3.53
C ALA A 162 8.89 19.25 -3.38
N SER A 163 7.69 19.77 -3.57
CA SER A 163 7.43 21.22 -3.44
C SER A 163 7.70 21.73 -2.01
N THR A 164 7.28 20.96 -0.99
CA THR A 164 7.44 21.34 0.41
C THR A 164 8.89 21.26 0.87
N LEU A 165 9.65 20.26 0.41
CA LEU A 165 11.05 20.05 0.80
C LEU A 165 12.04 20.93 0.03
N THR A 166 11.71 21.37 -1.19
CA THR A 166 12.63 22.16 -2.04
C THR A 166 13.25 23.38 -1.36
N PRO A 167 12.54 24.18 -0.52
CA PRO A 167 13.13 25.31 0.19
C PRO A 167 14.28 24.92 1.15
N PHE A 168 14.25 23.70 1.66
CA PHE A 168 15.21 23.18 2.65
C PHE A 168 16.23 22.22 2.03
N CYS A 169 15.79 21.49 1.00
CA CYS A 169 16.57 20.50 0.26
C CYS A 169 16.42 20.75 -1.24
N PRO A 170 17.24 21.64 -1.83
CA PRO A 170 17.07 22.08 -3.23
C PRO A 170 17.09 20.95 -4.26
N ASP A 171 17.75 19.84 -3.95
CA ASP A 171 17.82 18.65 -4.81
C ASP A 171 16.70 17.61 -4.48
N ALA A 172 15.57 18.04 -3.89
CA ALA A 172 14.39 17.21 -3.71
C ALA A 172 13.57 17.18 -5.01
N ILE A 173 13.44 16.02 -5.63
CA ILE A 173 12.77 15.86 -6.92
C ILE A 173 11.73 14.73 -6.92
N ALA A 174 10.51 15.02 -7.37
CA ALA A 174 9.51 14.00 -7.66
C ALA A 174 9.84 13.33 -9.01
N ILE A 175 10.09 12.03 -9.00
CA ILE A 175 10.56 11.31 -10.20
C ILE A 175 9.43 10.68 -11.02
N SER A 176 8.26 10.52 -10.46
CA SER A 176 7.10 9.85 -11.06
C SER A 176 6.05 10.80 -11.64
N MET A 177 6.25 12.13 -11.55
CA MET A 177 5.25 13.12 -11.98
C MET A 177 5.05 13.18 -13.50
N GLU A 178 6.10 12.93 -14.27
CA GLU A 178 6.09 13.08 -15.73
C GLU A 178 6.68 11.85 -16.41
N GLY A 179 6.10 11.43 -17.53
CA GLY A 179 6.65 10.41 -18.42
C GLY A 179 6.50 8.95 -17.95
N GLY A 180 5.71 8.69 -16.90
CA GLY A 180 5.39 7.32 -16.47
C GLY A 180 6.58 6.54 -15.88
N ASN A 181 6.44 5.21 -15.84
CA ASN A 181 7.37 4.30 -15.16
C ASN A 181 8.77 4.29 -15.77
N GLU A 182 8.88 4.36 -17.10
CA GLU A 182 10.16 4.36 -17.79
C GLU A 182 10.98 5.61 -17.42
N ASN A 183 10.34 6.77 -17.43
CA ASN A 183 11.02 8.02 -17.07
C ASN A 183 11.43 8.03 -15.59
N ALA A 184 10.59 7.50 -14.70
CA ALA A 184 10.93 7.32 -13.29
C ALA A 184 12.17 6.41 -13.11
N ALA A 185 12.26 5.31 -13.86
CA ALA A 185 13.40 4.42 -13.84
C ALA A 185 14.68 5.11 -14.35
N TYR A 186 14.59 5.86 -15.46
CA TYR A 186 15.73 6.65 -15.98
C TYR A 186 16.23 7.68 -14.95
N ARG A 187 15.33 8.42 -14.33
CA ARG A 187 15.69 9.41 -13.31
C ARG A 187 16.34 8.76 -12.09
N LEU A 188 15.86 7.59 -11.69
CA LEU A 188 16.39 6.84 -10.56
C LEU A 188 17.71 6.11 -10.88
N ALA A 189 18.05 5.91 -12.15
CA ALA A 189 19.25 5.18 -12.56
C ALA A 189 20.56 5.76 -11.99
N ALA A 190 20.59 7.06 -11.69
CA ALA A 190 21.75 7.77 -11.12
C ALA A 190 21.81 7.75 -9.60
N ILE A 191 20.88 7.05 -8.91
CA ILE A 191 20.83 6.97 -7.44
C ILE A 191 22.07 6.26 -6.88
N THR A 192 22.60 6.76 -5.78
CA THR A 192 23.79 6.24 -5.08
C THR A 192 23.54 6.11 -3.60
N ASP A 193 24.52 5.61 -2.84
CA ASP A 193 24.53 5.50 -1.39
C ASP A 193 24.51 6.85 -0.64
N GLN A 194 24.78 7.97 -1.33
CA GLN A 194 24.69 9.33 -0.79
C GLN A 194 23.28 9.92 -0.92
N ASP A 195 22.37 9.22 -1.55
CA ASP A 195 21.04 9.71 -1.87
C ASP A 195 19.98 9.04 -0.98
N VAL A 196 18.84 9.70 -0.91
CA VAL A 196 17.63 9.15 -0.27
C VAL A 196 16.55 8.93 -1.33
N LEU A 197 15.89 7.78 -1.27
CA LEU A 197 14.61 7.55 -1.90
C LEU A 197 13.50 7.68 -0.86
N LEU A 198 12.66 8.71 -0.95
CA LEU A 198 11.40 8.82 -0.22
C LEU A 198 10.29 8.18 -1.07
N ALA A 199 9.89 6.96 -0.70
CA ALA A 199 8.83 6.21 -1.39
C ALA A 199 7.51 6.34 -0.65
N ILE A 200 6.43 6.68 -1.38
CA ILE A 200 5.08 6.85 -0.84
C ILE A 200 4.15 5.86 -1.52
N SER A 201 3.53 4.97 -0.74
CA SER A 201 2.59 3.98 -1.27
C SER A 201 1.51 3.65 -0.25
N LEU A 202 0.26 3.89 -0.63
CA LEU A 202 -0.94 3.56 0.14
C LEU A 202 -1.66 2.35 -0.49
N PRO A 203 -2.70 1.81 0.15
CA PRO A 203 -3.47 0.66 -0.36
C PRO A 203 -3.85 0.77 -1.83
N ARG A 204 -3.79 -0.37 -2.53
CA ARG A 204 -3.53 -0.63 -3.93
C ARG A 204 -2.09 -0.29 -4.30
N TYR A 205 -1.17 -0.80 -3.44
CA TYR A 205 0.26 -0.56 -3.59
C TYR A 205 0.74 -0.82 -5.02
N SER A 206 1.48 0.17 -5.57
CA SER A 206 2.03 0.06 -6.92
C SER A 206 3.22 -0.90 -6.95
N ILE A 207 3.19 -1.86 -7.86
CA ILE A 207 4.32 -2.75 -8.14
C ILE A 207 5.56 -1.94 -8.53
N ASP A 208 5.38 -0.89 -9.33
CA ASP A 208 6.49 -0.05 -9.78
C ASP A 208 7.16 0.67 -8.61
N THR A 209 6.37 1.16 -7.63
CA THR A 209 6.94 1.74 -6.41
C THR A 209 7.81 0.72 -5.67
N LEU A 210 7.35 -0.53 -5.56
CA LEU A 210 8.10 -1.58 -4.88
C LEU A 210 9.38 -1.97 -5.63
N GLN A 211 9.30 -2.12 -6.96
CA GLN A 211 10.44 -2.50 -7.79
C GLN A 211 11.53 -1.42 -7.77
N LEU A 212 11.14 -0.15 -7.95
CA LEU A 212 12.08 0.96 -7.92
C LEU A 212 12.66 1.20 -6.52
N SER A 213 11.89 0.93 -5.46
CA SER A 213 12.40 0.99 -4.08
C SER A 213 13.44 -0.10 -3.82
N ARG A 214 13.24 -1.32 -4.33
CA ARG A 214 14.23 -2.39 -4.26
C ARG A 214 15.49 -2.03 -5.03
N PHE A 215 15.33 -1.54 -6.26
CA PHE A 215 16.45 -1.06 -7.06
C PHE A 215 17.31 -0.01 -6.32
N ALA A 216 16.68 0.96 -5.66
CA ALA A 216 17.39 1.96 -4.86
C ALA A 216 18.13 1.31 -3.66
N SER A 217 17.47 0.38 -2.97
CA SER A 217 18.06 -0.37 -1.85
C SER A 217 19.27 -1.21 -2.31
N GLU A 218 19.19 -1.87 -3.46
CA GLU A 218 20.30 -2.63 -4.06
C GLU A 218 21.50 -1.74 -4.46
N ARG A 219 21.25 -0.45 -4.66
CA ARG A 219 22.29 0.57 -4.90
C ARG A 219 22.81 1.21 -3.60
N ASN A 220 22.45 0.65 -2.44
CA ASN A 220 22.78 1.14 -1.10
C ASN A 220 22.24 2.53 -0.78
N ALA A 221 21.30 3.07 -1.56
CA ALA A 221 20.61 4.29 -1.21
C ALA A 221 19.73 4.07 0.03
N THR A 222 19.57 5.11 0.84
CA THR A 222 18.66 5.04 1.98
C THR A 222 17.22 5.13 1.49
N VAL A 223 16.47 4.04 1.63
CA VAL A 223 15.03 4.02 1.32
C VAL A 223 14.24 4.39 2.58
N LEU A 224 13.53 5.49 2.51
CA LEU A 224 12.55 5.95 3.50
C LEU A 224 11.15 5.72 2.93
N ALA A 225 10.20 5.30 3.75
CA ALA A 225 8.85 5.03 3.28
C ALA A 225 7.77 5.76 4.09
N ILE A 226 6.74 6.23 3.40
CA ILE A 226 5.45 6.59 3.99
C ILE A 226 4.42 5.61 3.44
N THR A 227 3.80 4.84 4.33
CA THR A 227 2.78 3.84 3.98
C THR A 227 1.75 3.72 5.11
N ASP A 228 0.68 2.94 4.90
CA ASP A 228 -0.45 2.90 5.85
C ASP A 228 -0.22 1.99 7.06
N SER A 229 0.55 0.92 6.91
CA SER A 229 0.69 -0.09 7.96
C SER A 229 1.98 -0.90 7.87
N PRO A 230 2.39 -1.58 8.96
CA PRO A 230 3.53 -2.50 8.95
C PRO A 230 3.36 -3.69 7.98
N ALA A 231 2.12 -4.03 7.63
CA ALA A 231 1.82 -5.10 6.66
C ALA A 231 2.03 -4.67 5.20
N SER A 232 2.28 -3.39 4.95
CA SER A 232 2.59 -2.88 3.61
C SER A 232 3.86 -3.54 3.06
N PRO A 233 3.84 -4.00 1.80
CA PRO A 233 5.04 -4.56 1.18
C PRO A 233 6.20 -3.56 1.07
N LEU A 234 5.92 -2.25 1.09
CA LEU A 234 6.95 -1.21 1.08
C LEU A 234 7.70 -1.15 2.41
N ALA A 235 7.03 -1.44 3.54
CA ALA A 235 7.64 -1.45 4.86
C ALA A 235 8.79 -2.47 4.98
N SER A 236 8.72 -3.58 4.25
CA SER A 236 9.78 -4.60 4.25
C SER A 236 11.03 -4.22 3.44
N ILE A 237 10.94 -3.17 2.62
CA ILE A 237 12.04 -2.71 1.75
C ILE A 237 12.75 -1.50 2.38
N ALA A 238 11.99 -0.65 3.04
CA ALA A 238 12.47 0.61 3.58
C ALA A 238 13.33 0.42 4.85
N ARG A 239 14.33 1.27 4.99
CA ARG A 239 15.16 1.34 6.20
C ARG A 239 14.41 1.96 7.39
N HIS A 240 13.63 2.99 7.13
CA HIS A 240 12.75 3.63 8.11
C HIS A 240 11.39 3.88 7.47
N VAL A 241 10.34 3.75 8.26
CA VAL A 241 8.96 3.85 7.82
C VAL A 241 8.18 4.79 8.72
N LEU A 242 7.42 5.68 8.11
CA LEU A 242 6.36 6.42 8.78
C LEU A 242 5.00 5.88 8.34
N PHE A 243 4.12 5.66 9.31
CA PHE A 243 2.81 5.07 9.09
C PHE A 243 1.72 6.13 9.06
N ALA A 244 1.11 6.29 7.91
CA ALA A 244 -0.02 7.18 7.64
C ALA A 244 -1.31 6.37 7.59
N ALA A 245 -2.05 6.31 8.67
CA ALA A 245 -3.37 5.66 8.66
C ALA A 245 -4.23 6.24 7.53
N ALA A 246 -4.78 5.36 6.70
CA ALA A 246 -5.41 5.74 5.44
C ALA A 246 -6.88 5.32 5.35
N ASP A 247 -7.54 5.17 6.47
CA ASP A 247 -8.94 4.73 6.52
C ASP A 247 -9.88 5.77 5.93
N HIS A 248 -10.79 5.32 5.06
CA HIS A 248 -11.82 6.16 4.47
C HIS A 248 -13.09 5.35 4.16
N PRO A 249 -14.28 5.83 4.56
CA PRO A 249 -15.52 5.08 4.37
C PRO A 249 -15.87 4.79 2.92
N VAL A 250 -15.49 5.69 2.00
CA VAL A 250 -15.84 5.59 0.57
C VAL A 250 -14.61 5.44 -0.32
N MET A 251 -13.62 6.31 -0.15
CA MET A 251 -12.43 6.30 -1.00
C MET A 251 -11.54 5.09 -0.71
N THR A 252 -10.62 4.80 -1.60
CA THR A 252 -9.65 3.69 -1.42
C THR A 252 -8.74 3.91 -0.22
N SER A 253 -8.34 5.18 -0.03
CA SER A 253 -7.47 5.61 1.07
C SER A 253 -7.72 7.08 1.37
N SER A 254 -7.55 7.46 2.63
CA SER A 254 -7.49 8.86 3.07
C SER A 254 -6.11 9.43 2.79
N SER A 255 -6.05 10.71 2.45
CA SER A 255 -4.81 11.46 2.18
C SER A 255 -4.30 12.22 3.40
N ILE A 256 -5.13 12.40 4.41
CA ILE A 256 -4.92 13.40 5.48
C ILE A 256 -3.64 13.11 6.27
N ALA A 257 -3.45 11.86 6.71
CA ALA A 257 -2.29 11.50 7.52
C ALA A 257 -0.97 11.56 6.71
N VAL A 258 -1.01 11.18 5.41
CA VAL A 258 0.16 11.32 4.53
C VAL A 258 0.56 12.78 4.38
N LEU A 259 -0.40 13.66 4.13
CA LEU A 259 -0.13 15.09 3.97
C LEU A 259 0.42 15.69 5.26
N ALA A 260 -0.17 15.35 6.43
CA ALA A 260 0.31 15.83 7.72
C ALA A 260 1.75 15.35 8.02
N LEU A 261 2.10 14.11 7.67
CA LEU A 261 3.47 13.63 7.82
C LEU A 261 4.44 14.38 6.90
N ILE A 262 4.05 14.64 5.64
CA ILE A 262 4.89 15.39 4.70
C ILE A 262 5.09 16.83 5.17
N GLU A 263 4.06 17.49 5.70
CA GLU A 263 4.16 18.84 6.23
C GLU A 263 5.07 18.93 7.48
N GLY A 264 5.18 17.82 8.21
CA GLY A 264 6.05 17.74 9.38
C GLY A 264 7.53 17.48 9.06
N LEU A 265 7.83 16.97 7.85
CA LEU A 265 9.21 16.69 7.41
C LEU A 265 9.96 17.96 7.04
#